data_9373090a3c77c3bd2f2f86982e265eba
#
_entry.id   9373090a3c77c3bd2f2f86982e265eba
#
_cell.length_a   1.000
_cell.length_b   1.000
_cell.length_c   1.000
_cell.angle_alpha   90.00
_cell.angle_beta   90.00
_cell.angle_gamma   90.00
#
_symmetry.space_group_name_H-M   'P 1'
#
loop_
_entity.id
_entity.type
_entity.pdbx_description
1 polymer ?
#
loop_
_entity_poly.entity_id
_entity_poly.type
_entity_poly.pdbx_seq_one_letter_code
_entity_poly.pdbx_strand_id
1 'polypeptide(L)'
;MKSVPNFSLYGTHAQAAWQDFVQFERIAERSKLFNFDIQPHVHDGLVQVLFVVQGGGEAFIDGRRWALKAPCIIVIPARSVHGFQFSTDIDGPVVTAAQRPIESLLSSAAPEVLGLLRTPTVLNVASEERYIDALMPLFDVIEREAKIDSVGHIAAGAALMVALFVQIARITRNAAASGEKSRTRKSVQTERFRALLDRRCRERVPVKWYANEIGVTAGQLNRLCREIMGMSTQEAINQRVIHEAERELVYSTLSIKQVAAELGFDDDAYFGRFFKKNTGLRPTEFRAMARRTLASSN
;
A
#
# COMPACT_ATOMS: atom_id res chain seq x y z
N MET A 1 -16.20 -3.29 -18.59
CA MET A 1 -15.14 -2.46 -17.94
C MET A 1 -13.85 -3.24 -18.03
N LYS A 2 -12.76 -2.65 -18.55
CA LYS A 2 -11.45 -3.31 -18.55
C LYS A 2 -11.01 -3.46 -17.09
N SER A 3 -10.54 -4.65 -16.68
CA SER A 3 -9.99 -4.85 -15.35
C SER A 3 -8.74 -3.98 -15.17
N VAL A 4 -8.61 -3.35 -14.02
CA VAL A 4 -7.39 -2.60 -13.70
C VAL A 4 -6.25 -3.60 -13.61
N PRO A 5 -5.16 -3.43 -14.37
CA PRO A 5 -4.05 -4.37 -14.33
C PRO A 5 -3.37 -4.34 -12.96
N ASN A 6 -3.05 -5.55 -12.47
CA ASN A 6 -2.27 -5.74 -11.26
C ASN A 6 -0.83 -6.02 -11.66
N PHE A 7 0.07 -5.15 -11.26
CA PHE A 7 1.50 -5.32 -11.49
C PHE A 7 2.20 -5.71 -10.18
N SER A 8 2.85 -6.87 -10.18
CA SER A 8 4.08 -7.01 -9.41
C SER A 8 5.08 -6.03 -10.02
N LEU A 9 6.14 -5.68 -9.33
CA LEU A 9 7.11 -4.71 -9.84
C LEU A 9 7.24 -4.77 -11.39
N TYR A 10 6.87 -3.66 -12.08
CA TYR A 10 7.14 -3.35 -13.49
C TYR A 10 6.55 -4.24 -14.59
N GLY A 11 5.24 -4.42 -14.60
CA GLY A 11 4.55 -4.95 -15.81
C GLY A 11 4.77 -6.42 -16.09
N THR A 12 5.43 -7.16 -15.22
CA THR A 12 5.47 -8.61 -15.26
C THR A 12 4.37 -9.19 -14.39
N HIS A 13 3.59 -10.12 -14.92
CA HIS A 13 2.55 -10.83 -14.19
C HIS A 13 3.13 -11.46 -12.93
N ALA A 14 2.42 -11.29 -11.82
CA ALA A 14 2.75 -11.67 -10.47
C ALA A 14 3.50 -13.01 -10.33
N GLN A 15 4.82 -12.96 -10.25
CA GLN A 15 5.60 -13.93 -9.52
C GLN A 15 6.14 -13.27 -8.27
N ALA A 16 6.01 -13.93 -7.13
CA ALA A 16 6.32 -13.38 -5.82
C ALA A 16 7.78 -12.91 -5.72
N ALA A 17 8.01 -11.64 -6.01
CA ALA A 17 9.29 -11.00 -5.82
C ALA A 17 9.46 -10.62 -4.34
N TRP A 18 9.68 -11.63 -3.50
CA TRP A 18 10.19 -11.44 -2.14
C TRP A 18 11.70 -11.14 -2.12
N GLN A 19 12.35 -11.23 -3.31
CA GLN A 19 13.79 -11.07 -3.45
C GLN A 19 14.26 -9.63 -3.29
N ASP A 20 13.40 -8.64 -3.62
CA ASP A 20 13.76 -7.23 -3.49
C ASP A 20 12.80 -6.56 -2.49
N PHE A 21 13.18 -6.54 -1.21
CA PHE A 21 12.37 -5.93 -0.15
C PHE A 21 12.12 -4.43 -0.40
N VAL A 22 13.11 -3.73 -0.92
CA VAL A 22 13.06 -2.30 -1.27
C VAL A 22 13.68 -2.09 -2.64
N GLN A 23 12.94 -1.42 -3.52
CA GLN A 23 13.45 -0.99 -4.83
C GLN A 23 13.47 0.52 -4.92
N PHE A 24 14.49 1.04 -5.58
CA PHE A 24 14.69 2.46 -5.79
C PHE A 24 14.78 2.77 -7.29
N GLU A 25 14.11 3.84 -7.71
CA GLU A 25 14.11 4.35 -9.07
C GLU A 25 14.01 5.88 -9.09
N ARG A 26 14.28 6.46 -10.28
CA ARG A 26 14.00 7.88 -10.54
C ARG A 26 12.70 8.02 -11.33
N ILE A 27 11.85 8.98 -10.92
CA ILE A 27 10.58 9.26 -11.61
C ILE A 27 10.83 9.54 -13.10
N ALA A 28 11.84 10.35 -13.41
CA ALA A 28 12.18 10.71 -14.77
C ALA A 28 12.52 9.51 -15.66
N GLU A 29 13.34 8.57 -15.16
CA GLU A 29 13.75 7.38 -15.91
C GLU A 29 12.57 6.45 -16.19
N ARG A 30 11.77 6.21 -15.17
CA ARG A 30 10.60 5.36 -15.27
C ARG A 30 9.52 5.95 -16.18
N SER A 31 9.21 7.23 -16.00
CA SER A 31 8.13 7.90 -16.72
C SER A 31 8.40 8.04 -18.22
N LYS A 32 9.66 8.21 -18.63
CA LYS A 32 10.07 8.26 -20.04
C LYS A 32 9.64 7.02 -20.82
N LEU A 33 9.68 5.84 -20.21
CA LEU A 33 9.27 4.57 -20.84
C LEU A 33 7.78 4.54 -21.21
N PHE A 34 6.97 5.38 -20.59
CA PHE A 34 5.52 5.49 -20.77
C PHE A 34 5.10 6.85 -21.31
N ASN A 35 6.01 7.61 -21.94
CA ASN A 35 5.75 8.97 -22.42
C ASN A 35 5.13 9.89 -21.35
N PHE A 36 5.57 9.75 -20.08
CA PHE A 36 5.09 10.49 -18.92
C PHE A 36 3.60 10.29 -18.60
N ASP A 37 2.95 9.28 -19.19
CA ASP A 37 1.55 8.90 -18.97
C ASP A 37 1.48 7.45 -18.46
N ILE A 38 1.48 7.30 -17.13
CA ILE A 38 1.42 6.00 -16.46
C ILE A 38 -0.06 5.67 -16.22
N GLN A 39 -0.56 4.68 -16.95
CA GLN A 39 -1.95 4.26 -16.89
C GLN A 39 -2.33 3.69 -15.51
N PRO A 40 -3.62 3.80 -15.12
CA PRO A 40 -4.09 3.25 -13.85
C PRO A 40 -3.75 1.77 -13.67
N HIS A 41 -3.11 1.45 -12.56
CA HIS A 41 -2.69 0.09 -12.17
C HIS A 41 -2.73 -0.07 -10.65
N VAL A 42 -2.43 -1.27 -10.17
CA VAL A 42 -2.43 -1.60 -8.74
C VAL A 42 -1.25 -2.50 -8.40
N HIS A 43 -0.76 -2.40 -7.17
CA HIS A 43 0.22 -3.33 -6.58
C HIS A 43 -0.38 -4.01 -5.36
N ASP A 44 -0.42 -5.34 -5.33
CA ASP A 44 -1.12 -6.09 -4.28
C ASP A 44 -0.48 -6.01 -2.89
N GLY A 45 0.82 -5.97 -2.80
CA GLY A 45 1.55 -6.05 -1.54
C GLY A 45 2.60 -4.97 -1.33
N LEU A 46 2.69 -4.01 -2.25
CA LEU A 46 3.75 -3.02 -2.26
C LEU A 46 3.21 -1.64 -1.89
N VAL A 47 3.93 -0.92 -1.07
CA VAL A 47 3.76 0.51 -0.86
C VAL A 47 4.77 1.27 -1.71
N GLN A 48 4.32 2.36 -2.33
CA GLN A 48 5.21 3.28 -3.04
C GLN A 48 5.27 4.63 -2.34
N VAL A 49 6.47 5.19 -2.28
CA VAL A 49 6.71 6.56 -1.83
C VAL A 49 7.44 7.29 -2.96
N LEU A 50 6.83 8.36 -3.46
CA LEU A 50 7.45 9.23 -4.44
C LEU A 50 7.71 10.59 -3.78
N PHE A 51 8.89 11.14 -4.03
CA PHE A 51 9.20 12.50 -3.66
C PHE A 51 9.54 13.31 -4.93
N VAL A 52 8.55 14.06 -5.42
CA VAL A 52 8.71 14.93 -6.59
C VAL A 52 9.53 16.14 -6.16
N VAL A 53 10.73 16.29 -6.69
CA VAL A 53 11.65 17.40 -6.39
C VAL A 53 11.64 18.46 -7.48
N GLN A 54 11.24 18.10 -8.72
CA GLN A 54 11.15 18.97 -9.87
C GLN A 54 9.94 18.61 -10.72
N GLY A 55 9.37 19.61 -11.43
CA GLY A 55 8.22 19.42 -12.29
C GLY A 55 6.91 19.26 -11.54
N GLY A 56 5.96 18.54 -12.14
CA GLY A 56 4.63 18.33 -11.60
C GLY A 56 3.76 17.47 -12.49
N GLY A 57 2.46 17.73 -12.46
CA GLY A 57 1.49 16.98 -13.26
C GLY A 57 0.24 16.63 -12.48
N GLU A 58 -0.36 15.49 -12.79
CA GLU A 58 -1.53 14.97 -12.09
C GLU A 58 -1.31 13.51 -11.64
N ALA A 59 -1.80 13.17 -10.46
CA ALA A 59 -1.95 11.80 -9.99
C ALA A 59 -3.44 11.43 -9.95
N PHE A 60 -3.74 10.22 -10.39
CA PHE A 60 -5.05 9.61 -10.27
C PHE A 60 -4.92 8.49 -9.23
N ILE A 61 -5.50 8.68 -8.06
CA ILE A 61 -5.39 7.69 -6.98
C ILE A 61 -6.79 7.41 -6.44
N ASP A 62 -7.22 6.15 -6.50
CA ASP A 62 -8.52 5.68 -6.05
C ASP A 62 -9.69 6.54 -6.56
N GLY A 63 -9.68 6.82 -7.88
CA GLY A 63 -10.72 7.62 -8.55
C GLY A 63 -10.67 9.12 -8.27
N ARG A 64 -9.66 9.61 -7.58
CA ARG A 64 -9.46 11.04 -7.27
C ARG A 64 -8.26 11.58 -8.05
N ARG A 65 -8.41 12.80 -8.59
CA ARG A 65 -7.32 13.56 -9.21
C ARG A 65 -6.64 14.45 -8.18
N TRP A 66 -5.32 14.49 -8.27
CA TRP A 66 -4.47 15.30 -7.42
C TRP A 66 -3.50 16.08 -8.30
N ALA A 67 -3.51 17.41 -8.19
CA ALA A 67 -2.49 18.23 -8.82
C ALA A 67 -1.17 18.07 -8.07
N LEU A 68 -0.10 17.81 -8.82
CA LEU A 68 1.24 17.64 -8.29
C LEU A 68 2.07 18.88 -8.62
N LYS A 69 2.72 19.44 -7.62
CA LYS A 69 3.67 20.55 -7.76
C LYS A 69 4.85 20.32 -6.84
N ALA A 70 6.05 20.33 -7.39
CA ALA A 70 7.27 20.17 -6.60
C ALA A 70 7.45 21.31 -5.56
N PRO A 71 7.94 21.02 -4.35
CA PRO A 71 8.16 19.69 -3.79
C PRO A 71 6.85 19.01 -3.37
N CYS A 72 6.69 17.72 -3.72
CA CYS A 72 5.47 16.98 -3.44
C CYS A 72 5.81 15.55 -2.97
N ILE A 73 5.17 15.12 -1.88
CA ILE A 73 5.27 13.76 -1.35
C ILE A 73 4.02 12.99 -1.73
N ILE A 74 4.19 11.80 -2.26
CA ILE A 74 3.10 10.90 -2.61
C ILE A 74 3.35 9.56 -1.92
N VAL A 75 2.38 9.10 -1.14
CA VAL A 75 2.39 7.76 -0.54
C VAL A 75 1.22 6.98 -1.10
N ILE A 76 1.50 5.85 -1.71
CA ILE A 76 0.53 4.96 -2.32
C ILE A 76 0.60 3.62 -1.60
N PRO A 77 -0.35 3.33 -0.71
CA PRO A 77 -0.46 2.04 -0.05
C PRO A 77 -0.74 0.91 -1.05
N ALA A 78 -0.39 -0.31 -0.66
CA ALA A 78 -0.80 -1.50 -1.38
C ALA A 78 -2.30 -1.49 -1.72
N ARG A 79 -2.63 -1.98 -2.92
CA ARG A 79 -4.00 -2.07 -3.45
C ARG A 79 -4.70 -0.75 -3.72
N SER A 80 -4.01 0.37 -3.69
CA SER A 80 -4.54 1.61 -4.21
C SER A 80 -4.38 1.64 -5.72
N VAL A 81 -5.48 1.84 -6.44
CA VAL A 81 -5.45 2.04 -7.89
C VAL A 81 -4.86 3.41 -8.18
N HIS A 82 -3.78 3.45 -8.95
CA HIS A 82 -3.11 4.73 -9.23
C HIS A 82 -2.53 4.79 -10.63
N GLY A 83 -2.40 6.01 -11.13
CA GLY A 83 -1.79 6.36 -12.39
C GLY A 83 -1.31 7.81 -12.34
N PHE A 84 -0.47 8.20 -13.29
CA PHE A 84 0.14 9.52 -13.30
C PHE A 84 0.18 10.09 -14.70
N GLN A 85 0.00 11.39 -14.79
CA GLN A 85 0.30 12.18 -15.96
C GLN A 85 1.30 13.26 -15.54
N PHE A 86 2.57 13.04 -15.82
CA PHE A 86 3.65 13.91 -15.41
C PHE A 86 4.02 14.93 -16.47
N SER A 87 4.58 16.06 -16.05
CA SER A 87 5.30 16.98 -16.93
C SER A 87 6.62 16.36 -17.41
N THR A 88 7.12 16.79 -18.55
CA THR A 88 8.35 16.24 -19.16
C THR A 88 9.63 16.53 -18.38
N ASP A 89 9.58 17.51 -17.49
CA ASP A 89 10.67 17.92 -16.59
C ASP A 89 10.57 17.28 -15.18
N ILE A 90 9.63 16.31 -15.01
CA ILE A 90 9.44 15.62 -13.72
C ILE A 90 10.72 14.93 -13.28
N ASP A 91 11.09 15.09 -12.02
CA ASP A 91 12.13 14.27 -11.39
C ASP A 91 11.94 14.13 -9.88
N GLY A 92 12.57 13.09 -9.35
CA GLY A 92 12.58 12.74 -7.94
C GLY A 92 12.75 11.25 -7.71
N PRO A 93 13.06 10.83 -6.48
CA PRO A 93 13.14 9.42 -6.12
C PRO A 93 11.78 8.76 -5.98
N VAL A 94 11.74 7.46 -6.31
CA VAL A 94 10.65 6.53 -6.01
C VAL A 94 11.21 5.35 -5.24
N VAL A 95 10.59 5.04 -4.13
CA VAL A 95 10.87 3.81 -3.37
C VAL A 95 9.62 2.95 -3.38
N THR A 96 9.78 1.71 -3.80
CA THR A 96 8.75 0.69 -3.75
C THR A 96 9.20 -0.41 -2.80
N ALA A 97 8.38 -0.76 -1.81
CA ALA A 97 8.75 -1.73 -0.79
C ALA A 97 7.59 -2.65 -0.41
N ALA A 98 7.91 -3.84 0.11
CA ALA A 98 6.92 -4.73 0.69
C ALA A 98 6.25 -4.06 1.89
N GLN A 99 4.94 -3.79 1.82
CA GLN A 99 4.23 -3.03 2.85
C GLN A 99 4.18 -3.76 4.19
N ARG A 100 4.00 -5.08 4.19
CA ARG A 100 3.75 -5.87 5.41
C ARG A 100 4.86 -5.81 6.47
N PRO A 101 6.14 -6.02 6.12
CA PRO A 101 7.21 -5.90 7.11
C PRO A 101 7.28 -4.51 7.73
N ILE A 102 7.09 -3.47 6.92
CA ILE A 102 7.06 -2.07 7.39
C ILE A 102 5.87 -1.85 8.33
N GLU A 103 4.68 -2.36 7.97
CA GLU A 103 3.48 -2.27 8.82
C GLU A 103 3.66 -2.98 10.17
N SER A 104 4.32 -4.14 10.18
CA SER A 104 4.63 -4.88 11.42
C SER A 104 5.56 -4.07 12.33
N LEU A 105 6.62 -3.49 11.79
CA LEU A 105 7.54 -2.65 12.55
C LEU A 105 6.88 -1.38 13.07
N LEU A 106 6.12 -0.67 12.23
CA LEU A 106 5.40 0.54 12.62
C LEU A 106 4.31 0.25 13.65
N SER A 107 3.64 -0.91 13.59
CA SER A 107 2.62 -1.25 14.58
C SER A 107 3.18 -1.37 15.99
N SER A 108 4.43 -1.76 16.11
CA SER A 108 5.13 -1.88 17.40
C SER A 108 5.83 -0.58 17.82
N ALA A 109 6.50 0.11 16.87
CA ALA A 109 7.39 1.22 17.19
C ALA A 109 6.73 2.61 17.08
N ALA A 110 5.76 2.78 16.16
CA ALA A 110 5.11 4.06 15.86
C ALA A 110 3.70 3.86 15.29
N PRO A 111 2.73 3.33 16.07
CA PRO A 111 1.39 2.99 15.60
C PRO A 111 0.63 4.19 15.01
N GLU A 112 0.94 5.41 15.42
CA GLU A 112 0.37 6.64 14.90
C GLU A 112 0.72 6.93 13.44
N VAL A 113 1.77 6.30 12.92
CA VAL A 113 2.24 6.43 11.52
C VAL A 113 1.52 5.46 10.57
N LEU A 114 0.88 4.41 11.08
CA LEU A 114 0.19 3.39 10.28
C LEU A 114 -0.86 3.94 9.32
N GLY A 115 -1.42 5.11 9.60
CA GLY A 115 -2.36 5.79 8.71
C GLY A 115 -1.81 6.02 7.29
N LEU A 116 -0.51 6.26 7.15
CA LEU A 116 0.15 6.46 5.86
C LEU A 116 0.23 5.18 5.01
N LEU A 117 0.27 4.01 5.65
CA LEU A 117 0.24 2.71 4.96
C LEU A 117 -1.17 2.24 4.58
N ARG A 118 -2.20 2.98 4.98
CA ARG A 118 -3.60 2.60 4.78
C ARG A 118 -4.37 3.57 3.90
N THR A 119 -3.88 4.80 3.80
CA THR A 119 -4.58 5.87 3.08
C THR A 119 -3.63 6.57 2.12
N PRO A 120 -3.95 6.61 0.81
CA PRO A 120 -3.15 7.38 -0.13
C PRO A 120 -3.00 8.83 0.31
N THR A 121 -1.79 9.32 0.25
CA THR A 121 -1.45 10.68 0.67
C THR A 121 -0.74 11.39 -0.47
N VAL A 122 -1.23 12.57 -0.83
CA VAL A 122 -0.53 13.52 -1.72
C VAL A 122 -0.40 14.82 -0.97
N LEU A 123 0.82 15.28 -0.78
CA LEU A 123 1.15 16.44 0.00
C LEU A 123 2.09 17.34 -0.81
N ASN A 124 1.54 18.44 -1.34
CA ASN A 124 2.35 19.54 -1.87
C ASN A 124 2.91 20.32 -0.67
N VAL A 125 4.21 20.44 -0.55
CA VAL A 125 4.87 20.96 0.64
C VAL A 125 5.54 22.28 0.32
N ALA A 126 5.50 23.23 1.26
CA ALA A 126 6.30 24.44 1.12
C ALA A 126 7.80 24.08 1.21
N SER A 127 8.63 24.64 0.33
CA SER A 127 10.06 24.38 0.27
C SER A 127 10.86 24.72 1.53
N GLU A 128 10.26 25.50 2.44
CA GLU A 128 10.87 25.96 3.68
C GLU A 128 10.68 25.01 4.88
N GLU A 129 9.99 23.89 4.69
CA GLU A 129 9.79 22.95 5.80
C GLU A 129 11.06 22.17 6.10
N ARG A 130 11.62 22.41 7.29
CA ARG A 130 12.85 21.75 7.81
C ARG A 130 12.88 20.22 7.73
N TYR A 131 11.72 19.57 7.62
CA TYR A 131 11.64 18.10 7.49
C TYR A 131 11.85 17.61 6.05
N ILE A 132 11.68 18.49 5.06
CA ILE A 132 11.91 18.15 3.64
C ILE A 132 13.39 17.92 3.39
N ASP A 133 14.25 18.74 3.99
CA ASP A 133 15.70 18.61 3.88
C ASP A 133 16.22 17.27 4.43
N ALA A 134 15.45 16.64 5.34
CA ALA A 134 15.77 15.32 5.87
C ALA A 134 15.31 14.15 4.97
N LEU A 135 14.49 14.40 3.93
CA LEU A 135 13.97 13.33 3.07
C LEU A 135 15.02 12.86 2.05
N MET A 136 15.68 13.76 1.34
CA MET A 136 16.68 13.37 0.32
C MET A 136 17.80 12.51 0.90
N PRO A 137 18.42 12.84 2.05
CA PRO A 137 19.41 11.97 2.67
C PRO A 137 18.88 10.55 2.96
N LEU A 138 17.60 10.41 3.35
CA LEU A 138 17.00 9.09 3.55
C LEU A 138 16.85 8.33 2.23
N PHE A 139 16.37 9.00 1.17
CA PHE A 139 16.29 8.39 -0.15
C PHE A 139 17.67 7.97 -0.67
N ASP A 140 18.72 8.78 -0.47
CA ASP A 140 20.09 8.48 -0.89
C ASP A 140 20.64 7.25 -0.16
N VAL A 141 20.32 7.08 1.13
CA VAL A 141 20.73 5.89 1.89
C VAL A 141 19.94 4.66 1.42
N ILE A 142 18.62 4.81 1.18
CA ILE A 142 17.77 3.73 0.65
C ILE A 142 18.27 3.29 -0.73
N GLU A 143 18.63 4.24 -1.61
CA GLU A 143 19.18 3.93 -2.93
C GLU A 143 20.46 3.09 -2.84
N ARG A 144 21.36 3.48 -1.93
CA ARG A 144 22.61 2.72 -1.71
C ARG A 144 22.32 1.32 -1.18
N GLU A 145 21.43 1.20 -0.19
CA GLU A 145 21.06 -0.08 0.41
C GLU A 145 20.38 -1.02 -0.59
N ALA A 146 19.51 -0.47 -1.46
CA ALA A 146 18.83 -1.23 -2.50
C ALA A 146 19.78 -1.82 -3.57
N LYS A 147 21.00 -1.31 -3.68
CA LYS A 147 22.03 -1.79 -4.62
C LYS A 147 23.02 -2.79 -4.01
N ILE A 148 22.96 -3.00 -2.68
CA ILE A 148 23.90 -3.83 -1.93
C ILE A 148 23.21 -5.16 -1.59
N ASP A 149 23.80 -6.25 -2.04
CA ASP A 149 23.43 -7.61 -1.58
C ASP A 149 24.38 -8.01 -0.45
N SER A 150 24.09 -7.53 0.77
CA SER A 150 24.92 -7.79 1.95
C SER A 150 24.09 -8.31 3.12
N VAL A 151 24.79 -8.88 4.11
CA VAL A 151 24.15 -9.36 5.35
C VAL A 151 23.35 -8.25 5.99
N GLY A 152 22.05 -8.48 6.22
CA GLY A 152 21.17 -7.54 6.90
C GLY A 152 20.50 -6.47 6.01
N HIS A 153 20.69 -6.48 4.68
CA HIS A 153 20.12 -5.49 3.78
C HIS A 153 18.58 -5.37 3.91
N ILE A 154 17.87 -6.48 4.12
CA ILE A 154 16.41 -6.46 4.37
C ILE A 154 16.07 -5.68 5.65
N ALA A 155 16.83 -5.93 6.74
CA ALA A 155 16.60 -5.26 8.01
C ALA A 155 16.96 -3.77 7.93
N ALA A 156 18.06 -3.44 7.26
CA ALA A 156 18.48 -2.06 7.02
C ALA A 156 17.44 -1.31 6.16
N GLY A 157 17.02 -1.88 5.05
CA GLY A 157 15.96 -1.32 4.20
C GLY A 157 14.65 -1.10 4.97
N ALA A 158 14.24 -2.06 5.81
CA ALA A 158 13.05 -1.93 6.65
C ALA A 158 13.17 -0.77 7.66
N ALA A 159 14.32 -0.64 8.33
CA ALA A 159 14.58 0.45 9.27
C ALA A 159 14.57 1.82 8.58
N LEU A 160 15.17 1.92 7.40
CA LEU A 160 15.19 3.13 6.59
C LEU A 160 13.77 3.53 6.15
N MET A 161 12.94 2.56 5.73
CA MET A 161 11.55 2.81 5.39
C MET A 161 10.74 3.29 6.60
N VAL A 162 10.95 2.72 7.79
CA VAL A 162 10.34 3.23 9.03
C VAL A 162 10.74 4.68 9.29
N ALA A 163 12.03 5.01 9.17
CA ALA A 163 12.52 6.39 9.33
C ALA A 163 11.88 7.34 8.31
N LEU A 164 11.77 6.94 7.04
CA LEU A 164 11.12 7.70 5.98
C LEU A 164 9.64 7.96 6.30
N PHE A 165 8.88 6.95 6.70
CA PHE A 165 7.47 7.11 7.09
C PHE A 165 7.28 8.01 8.30
N VAL A 166 8.16 7.94 9.30
CA VAL A 166 8.14 8.85 10.47
C VAL A 166 8.36 10.31 10.03
N GLN A 167 9.30 10.58 9.12
CA GLN A 167 9.50 11.93 8.60
C GLN A 167 8.28 12.43 7.80
N ILE A 168 7.74 11.60 6.92
CA ILE A 168 6.50 11.95 6.17
C ILE A 168 5.34 12.23 7.12
N ALA A 169 5.17 11.45 8.20
CA ALA A 169 4.12 11.68 9.19
C ALA A 169 4.28 13.05 9.91
N ARG A 170 5.53 13.44 10.22
CA ARG A 170 5.81 14.76 10.81
C ARG A 170 5.42 15.90 9.87
N ILE A 171 5.79 15.80 8.58
CA ILE A 171 5.44 16.77 7.54
C ILE A 171 3.91 16.82 7.38
N THR A 172 3.25 15.67 7.27
CA THR A 172 1.79 15.57 7.10
C THR A 172 1.04 16.20 8.27
N ARG A 173 1.52 16.00 9.51
CA ARG A 173 0.92 16.59 10.71
C ARG A 173 1.04 18.11 10.73
N ASN A 174 2.19 18.64 10.34
CA ASN A 174 2.41 20.09 10.26
C ASN A 174 1.53 20.73 9.18
N ALA A 175 1.44 20.14 8.00
CA ALA A 175 0.57 20.61 6.91
C ALA A 175 -0.93 20.55 7.29
N ALA A 176 -1.35 19.58 8.10
CA ALA A 176 -2.71 19.51 8.61
C ALA A 176 -3.04 20.64 9.60
N ALA A 177 -2.05 21.12 10.35
CA ALA A 177 -2.21 22.24 11.27
C ALA A 177 -2.34 23.59 10.53
N SER A 178 -1.81 23.69 9.30
CA SER A 178 -1.89 24.91 8.46
C SER A 178 -3.12 25.02 7.55
N GLY A 179 -4.08 24.11 7.60
CA GLY A 179 -5.45 24.36 7.12
C GLY A 179 -5.80 23.96 5.68
N GLU A 180 -4.99 23.22 4.94
CA GLU A 180 -5.34 22.80 3.57
C GLU A 180 -5.78 21.35 3.45
N LYS A 181 -7.09 21.07 3.54
CA LYS A 181 -7.70 19.83 2.99
C LYS A 181 -9.16 20.03 2.60
N SER A 182 -9.43 20.24 1.33
CA SER A 182 -10.76 19.99 0.76
C SER A 182 -11.00 18.48 0.65
N ARG A 183 -11.61 17.87 1.67
CA ARG A 183 -12.01 16.46 1.67
C ARG A 183 -13.39 16.31 1.02
N THR A 184 -13.50 15.57 -0.06
CA THR A 184 -14.82 15.24 -0.63
C THR A 184 -15.54 14.23 0.29
N ARG A 185 -16.89 14.28 0.34
CA ARG A 185 -17.71 13.32 1.09
C ARG A 185 -17.37 11.86 0.72
N LYS A 186 -17.13 11.59 -0.56
CA LYS A 186 -16.74 10.25 -1.06
C LYS A 186 -15.40 9.80 -0.50
N SER A 187 -14.38 10.68 -0.45
CA SER A 187 -13.08 10.31 0.09
C SER A 187 -13.15 10.01 1.60
N VAL A 188 -13.90 10.80 2.35
CA VAL A 188 -14.13 10.55 3.78
C VAL A 188 -14.84 9.22 4.02
N GLN A 189 -15.87 8.90 3.22
CA GLN A 189 -16.57 7.62 3.31
C GLN A 189 -15.67 6.43 2.97
N THR A 190 -14.80 6.56 1.98
CA THR A 190 -13.84 5.51 1.60
C THR A 190 -12.78 5.28 2.68
N GLU A 191 -12.21 6.36 3.23
CA GLU A 191 -11.27 6.26 4.34
C GLU A 191 -11.92 5.59 5.57
N ARG A 192 -13.15 5.96 5.89
CA ARG A 192 -13.91 5.37 6.99
C ARG A 192 -14.18 3.87 6.75
N PHE A 193 -14.52 3.50 5.51
CA PHE A 193 -14.69 2.09 5.13
C PHE A 193 -13.39 1.31 5.28
N ARG A 194 -12.26 1.82 4.80
CA ARG A 194 -10.95 1.18 4.95
C ARG A 194 -10.58 0.99 6.43
N ALA A 195 -10.78 2.03 7.25
CA ALA A 195 -10.52 1.93 8.68
C ALA A 195 -11.38 0.88 9.39
N LEU A 196 -12.64 0.71 8.96
CA LEU A 196 -13.52 -0.34 9.48
C LEU A 196 -13.10 -1.71 8.99
N LEU A 197 -12.68 -1.87 7.74
CA LEU A 197 -12.11 -3.11 7.22
C LEU A 197 -10.91 -3.55 8.05
N ASP A 198 -9.98 -2.65 8.35
CA ASP A 198 -8.79 -2.95 9.15
C ASP A 198 -9.14 -3.44 10.56
N ARG A 199 -10.16 -2.84 11.18
CA ARG A 199 -10.56 -3.18 12.54
C ARG A 199 -11.37 -4.47 12.63
N ARG A 200 -12.18 -4.80 11.61
CA ARG A 200 -13.22 -5.83 11.68
C ARG A 200 -13.06 -6.97 10.66
N CYS A 201 -11.97 -6.99 9.89
CA CYS A 201 -11.75 -8.03 8.87
C CYS A 201 -11.73 -9.45 9.47
N ARG A 202 -11.31 -9.59 10.73
CA ARG A 202 -11.26 -10.87 11.45
C ARG A 202 -12.61 -11.34 12.00
N GLU A 203 -13.63 -10.48 12.02
CA GLU A 203 -14.95 -10.78 12.58
C GLU A 203 -15.96 -11.26 11.52
N ARG A 204 -15.57 -11.25 10.24
CA ARG A 204 -16.42 -11.71 9.13
C ARG A 204 -17.78 -11.01 9.04
N VAL A 205 -17.85 -9.75 9.48
CA VAL A 205 -19.11 -8.99 9.45
C VAL A 205 -19.62 -8.76 8.02
N PRO A 206 -20.94 -8.80 7.80
CA PRO A 206 -21.54 -8.68 6.47
C PRO A 206 -21.42 -7.26 5.89
N VAL A 207 -21.49 -7.13 4.57
CA VAL A 207 -21.48 -5.84 3.85
C VAL A 207 -22.47 -4.82 4.43
N LYS A 208 -23.64 -5.27 4.83
CA LYS A 208 -24.69 -4.42 5.42
C LYS A 208 -24.22 -3.72 6.70
N TRP A 209 -23.44 -4.41 7.50
CA TRP A 209 -22.87 -3.83 8.73
C TRP A 209 -21.94 -2.66 8.41
N TYR A 210 -21.00 -2.84 7.48
CA TYR A 210 -20.10 -1.76 7.05
C TYR A 210 -20.87 -0.56 6.47
N ALA A 211 -21.89 -0.82 5.66
CA ALA A 211 -22.72 0.23 5.08
C ALA A 211 -23.42 1.06 6.16
N ASN A 212 -24.00 0.40 7.18
CA ASN A 212 -24.65 1.07 8.30
C ASN A 212 -23.67 1.94 9.10
N GLU A 213 -22.48 1.42 9.41
CA GLU A 213 -21.45 2.18 10.16
C GLU A 213 -20.98 3.45 9.43
N ILE A 214 -21.04 3.46 8.09
CA ILE A 214 -20.66 4.62 7.26
C ILE A 214 -21.86 5.56 7.03
N GLY A 215 -23.07 5.12 7.33
CA GLY A 215 -24.30 5.88 7.10
C GLY A 215 -24.74 5.89 5.63
N VAL A 216 -24.59 4.74 4.95
CA VAL A 216 -25.01 4.55 3.54
C VAL A 216 -25.74 3.21 3.37
N THR A 217 -26.42 3.03 2.24
CA THR A 217 -26.98 1.70 1.88
C THR A 217 -25.87 0.78 1.35
N ALA A 218 -26.07 -0.55 1.41
CA ALA A 218 -25.14 -1.52 0.84
C ALA A 218 -24.90 -1.28 -0.67
N GLY A 219 -25.94 -0.87 -1.42
CA GLY A 219 -25.81 -0.51 -2.82
C GLY A 219 -24.97 0.74 -3.06
N GLN A 220 -25.12 1.77 -2.21
CA GLN A 220 -24.28 2.98 -2.26
C GLN A 220 -22.83 2.67 -1.91
N LEU A 221 -22.59 1.85 -0.89
CA LEU A 221 -21.24 1.41 -0.54
C LEU A 221 -20.60 0.63 -1.69
N ASN A 222 -21.32 -0.29 -2.31
CA ASN A 222 -20.82 -1.07 -3.43
C ASN A 222 -20.50 -0.18 -4.65
N ARG A 223 -21.31 0.84 -4.93
CA ARG A 223 -21.02 1.82 -5.97
C ARG A 223 -19.77 2.63 -5.64
N LEU A 224 -19.64 3.10 -4.40
CA LEU A 224 -18.47 3.82 -3.91
C LEU A 224 -17.18 3.00 -4.07
N CYS A 225 -17.20 1.72 -3.66
CA CYS A 225 -16.07 0.82 -3.82
C CYS A 225 -15.71 0.62 -5.31
N ARG A 226 -16.70 0.42 -6.18
CA ARG A 226 -16.45 0.28 -7.63
C ARG A 226 -15.87 1.54 -8.26
N GLU A 227 -16.38 2.72 -7.88
CA GLU A 227 -15.91 4.00 -8.41
C GLU A 227 -14.48 4.34 -7.96
N ILE A 228 -14.14 4.06 -6.69
CA ILE A 228 -12.90 4.54 -6.07
C ILE A 228 -11.85 3.43 -5.99
N MET A 229 -12.26 2.19 -5.67
CA MET A 229 -11.35 1.06 -5.46
C MET A 229 -11.30 0.10 -6.65
N GLY A 230 -12.11 0.32 -7.69
CA GLY A 230 -12.19 -0.53 -8.88
C GLY A 230 -12.78 -1.93 -8.64
N MET A 231 -13.33 -2.21 -7.45
CA MET A 231 -13.82 -3.52 -7.03
C MET A 231 -15.13 -3.41 -6.25
N SER A 232 -15.85 -4.52 -6.09
CA SER A 232 -17.04 -4.58 -5.23
C SER A 232 -16.66 -4.50 -3.75
N THR A 233 -17.63 -4.14 -2.89
CA THR A 233 -17.44 -4.15 -1.43
C THR A 233 -17.04 -5.52 -0.91
N GLN A 234 -17.65 -6.60 -1.44
CA GLN A 234 -17.31 -7.96 -1.02
C GLN A 234 -15.90 -8.37 -1.42
N GLU A 235 -15.44 -7.96 -2.61
CA GLU A 235 -14.06 -8.16 -3.04
C GLU A 235 -13.09 -7.41 -2.14
N ALA A 236 -13.37 -6.16 -1.77
CA ALA A 236 -12.53 -5.40 -0.84
C ALA A 236 -12.42 -6.07 0.53
N ILE A 237 -13.54 -6.59 1.08
CA ILE A 237 -13.55 -7.35 2.34
C ILE A 237 -12.73 -8.63 2.18
N ASN A 238 -12.95 -9.40 1.12
CA ASN A 238 -12.24 -10.65 0.89
C ASN A 238 -10.73 -10.43 0.77
N GLN A 239 -10.31 -9.42 0.00
CA GLN A 239 -8.89 -9.08 -0.13
C GLN A 239 -8.25 -8.71 1.21
N ARG A 240 -8.96 -7.96 2.07
CA ARG A 240 -8.43 -7.60 3.39
C ARG A 240 -8.26 -8.83 4.28
N VAL A 241 -9.23 -9.76 4.25
CA VAL A 241 -9.14 -11.03 4.97
C VAL A 241 -7.98 -11.90 4.44
N ILE A 242 -7.83 -11.99 3.13
CA ILE A 242 -6.71 -12.72 2.51
C ILE A 242 -5.37 -12.11 2.93
N HIS A 243 -5.26 -10.79 2.94
CA HIS A 243 -4.05 -10.11 3.39
C HIS A 243 -3.66 -10.50 4.83
N GLU A 244 -4.64 -10.55 5.75
CA GLU A 244 -4.39 -11.02 7.12
C GLU A 244 -4.02 -12.51 7.15
N ALA A 245 -4.73 -13.34 6.35
CA ALA A 245 -4.45 -14.77 6.26
C ALA A 245 -2.99 -15.03 5.83
N GLU A 246 -2.57 -14.37 4.78
CA GLU A 246 -1.20 -14.50 4.27
C GLU A 246 -0.16 -14.05 5.31
N ARG A 247 -0.45 -12.97 6.07
CA ARG A 247 0.40 -12.51 7.17
C ARG A 247 0.57 -13.58 8.23
N GLU A 248 -0.55 -14.13 8.72
CA GLU A 248 -0.52 -15.21 9.73
C GLU A 248 0.17 -16.48 9.20
N LEU A 249 -0.04 -16.82 7.93
CA LEU A 249 0.61 -17.97 7.30
C LEU A 249 2.13 -17.84 7.22
N VAL A 250 2.65 -16.64 6.99
CA VAL A 250 4.09 -16.38 6.83
C VAL A 250 4.78 -16.19 8.17
N TYR A 251 4.23 -15.36 9.03
CA TYR A 251 4.94 -14.85 10.22
C TYR A 251 4.51 -15.49 11.55
N SER A 252 3.51 -16.35 11.56
CA SER A 252 3.12 -17.07 12.77
C SER A 252 3.47 -18.57 12.69
N THR A 253 3.53 -19.20 13.86
CA THR A 253 3.66 -20.66 14.01
C THR A 253 2.32 -21.36 14.10
N LEU A 254 1.20 -20.62 14.02
CA LEU A 254 -0.15 -21.14 14.12
C LEU A 254 -0.43 -22.21 13.07
N SER A 255 -1.17 -23.26 13.43
CA SER A 255 -1.69 -24.23 12.47
C SER A 255 -2.70 -23.57 11.52
N ILE A 256 -2.98 -24.18 10.36
CA ILE A 256 -3.97 -23.67 9.41
C ILE A 256 -5.35 -23.50 10.08
N LYS A 257 -5.73 -24.46 10.95
CA LYS A 257 -6.97 -24.40 11.72
C LYS A 257 -7.00 -23.20 12.68
N GLN A 258 -5.90 -22.92 13.37
CA GLN A 258 -5.79 -21.75 14.24
C GLN A 258 -5.85 -20.43 13.45
N VAL A 259 -5.15 -20.35 12.30
CA VAL A 259 -5.24 -19.18 11.41
C VAL A 259 -6.68 -18.97 10.94
N ALA A 260 -7.39 -20.03 10.56
CA ALA A 260 -8.79 -19.93 10.17
C ALA A 260 -9.65 -19.36 11.31
N ALA A 261 -9.51 -19.89 12.54
CA ALA A 261 -10.24 -19.42 13.71
C ALA A 261 -9.94 -17.94 14.04
N GLU A 262 -8.66 -17.52 14.01
CA GLU A 262 -8.25 -16.13 14.23
C GLU A 262 -8.82 -15.15 13.19
N LEU A 263 -9.16 -15.64 12.01
CA LEU A 263 -9.78 -14.87 10.94
C LEU A 263 -11.31 -14.97 10.91
N GLY A 264 -11.90 -15.56 11.96
CA GLY A 264 -13.36 -15.67 12.10
C GLY A 264 -14.00 -16.71 11.18
N PHE A 265 -13.28 -17.76 10.80
CA PHE A 265 -13.83 -18.90 10.09
C PHE A 265 -14.16 -20.03 11.08
N ASP A 266 -15.40 -20.48 11.09
CA ASP A 266 -15.85 -21.60 11.92
C ASP A 266 -15.34 -22.95 11.39
N ASP A 267 -15.00 -23.05 10.09
CA ASP A 267 -14.56 -24.26 9.41
C ASP A 267 -13.26 -23.99 8.62
N ASP A 268 -12.22 -24.75 8.92
CA ASP A 268 -10.91 -24.65 8.27
C ASP A 268 -10.93 -25.16 6.81
N ALA A 269 -11.82 -26.10 6.48
CA ALA A 269 -12.01 -26.53 5.09
C ALA A 269 -12.66 -25.42 4.25
N TYR A 270 -13.62 -24.67 4.84
CA TYR A 270 -14.18 -23.48 4.19
C TYR A 270 -13.12 -22.39 4.02
N PHE A 271 -12.31 -22.13 5.05
CA PHE A 271 -11.15 -21.24 4.93
C PHE A 271 -10.22 -21.68 3.80
N GLY A 272 -9.87 -22.95 3.70
CA GLY A 272 -9.02 -23.49 2.65
C GLY A 272 -9.57 -23.23 1.24
N ARG A 273 -10.87 -23.44 1.03
CA ARG A 273 -11.56 -23.13 -0.24
C ARG A 273 -11.58 -21.63 -0.54
N PHE A 274 -11.90 -20.82 0.47
CA PHE A 274 -11.90 -19.35 0.37
C PHE A 274 -10.53 -18.82 0.00
N PHE A 275 -9.48 -19.26 0.68
CA PHE A 275 -8.11 -18.85 0.43
C PHE A 275 -7.68 -19.24 -0.99
N LYS A 276 -7.87 -20.51 -1.39
CA LYS A 276 -7.52 -20.98 -2.73
C LYS A 276 -8.26 -20.25 -3.84
N LYS A 277 -9.55 -19.94 -3.64
CA LYS A 277 -10.35 -19.18 -4.61
C LYS A 277 -9.78 -17.79 -4.86
N ASN A 278 -9.22 -17.14 -3.83
CA ASN A 278 -8.76 -15.76 -3.92
C ASN A 278 -7.26 -15.62 -4.24
N THR A 279 -6.44 -16.66 -3.97
CA THR A 279 -4.97 -16.62 -4.16
C THR A 279 -4.45 -17.60 -5.20
N GLY A 280 -5.27 -18.57 -5.63
CA GLY A 280 -4.85 -19.66 -6.51
C GLY A 280 -4.17 -20.83 -5.79
N LEU A 281 -3.66 -20.65 -4.56
CA LEU A 281 -2.93 -21.63 -3.77
C LEU A 281 -3.69 -22.09 -2.53
N ARG A 282 -3.44 -23.31 -2.07
CA ARG A 282 -3.90 -23.73 -0.75
C ARG A 282 -3.08 -23.03 0.36
N PRO A 283 -3.65 -22.81 1.56
CA PRO A 283 -2.91 -22.19 2.68
C PRO A 283 -1.58 -22.87 3.00
N THR A 284 -1.55 -24.21 2.92
CA THR A 284 -0.34 -25.02 3.17
C THR A 284 0.73 -24.82 2.09
N GLU A 285 0.32 -24.77 0.82
CA GLU A 285 1.20 -24.53 -0.33
C GLU A 285 1.80 -23.12 -0.25
N PHE A 286 0.96 -22.13 0.05
CA PHE A 286 1.37 -20.73 0.22
C PHE A 286 2.41 -20.60 1.35
N ARG A 287 2.15 -21.20 2.53
CA ARG A 287 3.07 -21.20 3.67
C ARG A 287 4.41 -21.84 3.32
N ALA A 288 4.39 -23.00 2.64
CA ALA A 288 5.61 -23.70 2.26
C ALA A 288 6.45 -22.89 1.27
N MET A 289 5.80 -22.27 0.28
CA MET A 289 6.46 -21.38 -0.67
C MET A 289 7.10 -20.18 0.03
N ALA A 290 6.36 -19.46 0.85
CA ALA A 290 6.85 -18.27 1.55
C ALA A 290 8.04 -18.58 2.49
N ARG A 291 8.00 -19.71 3.21
CA ARG A 291 9.10 -20.13 4.09
C ARG A 291 10.36 -20.53 3.33
N ARG A 292 10.22 -21.16 2.15
CA ARG A 292 11.38 -21.48 1.29
C ARG A 292 12.07 -20.21 0.83
N THR A 293 11.30 -19.23 0.40
CA THR A 293 11.83 -17.94 -0.05
C THR A 293 12.56 -17.19 1.09
N LEU A 294 12.00 -17.18 2.29
CA LEU A 294 12.67 -16.60 3.46
C LEU A 294 13.96 -17.35 3.86
N ALA A 295 14.00 -18.69 3.66
CA ALA A 295 15.17 -19.49 3.99
C ALA A 295 16.29 -19.39 2.93
N SER A 296 15.96 -19.08 1.67
CA SER A 296 16.94 -18.86 0.60
C SER A 296 17.55 -17.45 0.60
N SER A 297 17.01 -16.54 1.42
CA SER A 297 17.51 -15.17 1.59
C SER A 297 18.40 -14.99 2.84
N ASN A 298 18.67 -16.07 3.55
CA ASN A 298 19.64 -16.18 4.64
C ASN A 298 20.86 -16.99 4.19
#